data_fd22e3ffb183302e6def98490bd132a6
#
_entry.id   fd22e3ffb183302e6def98490bd132a6
#
_cell.length_a   1.000
_cell.length_b   1.000
_cell.length_c   1.000
_cell.angle_alpha   90.00
_cell.angle_beta   90.00
_cell.angle_gamma   90.00
#
_symmetry.space_group_name_H-M   'P 1'
#
loop_
_entity.id
_entity.type
_entity.pdbx_description
1 polymer ?
#
loop_
_entity_poly.entity_id
_entity_poly.type
_entity_poly.pdbx_seq_one_letter_code
_entity_poly.pdbx_strand_id
1 'polypeptide(L)'
;MKKLSIVIMMFAAMLFTAANVNAQEFQQDDLLGIWLNEDEDAHIEVYKEGELYFGKIIWLKFPIDDETGKPKLDKHNPDPELQKRPSLGIQLLVDFEWDGDNEWDEGDIYDPKSGKTYSCYIIMKEYDLLKIRGYIGISLIGKTTYWTRVKE
;
A
#
# COMPACT_ATOMS: atom_id res chain seq x y z
N MET A 1 33.03 -66.80 -31.77
CA MET A 1 33.00 -65.39 -32.18
C MET A 1 31.90 -64.69 -31.39
N LYS A 2 32.26 -64.02 -30.34
CA LYS A 2 31.30 -63.35 -29.44
C LYS A 2 31.24 -61.88 -29.83
N LYS A 3 30.07 -61.42 -30.30
CA LYS A 3 29.86 -60.03 -30.62
C LYS A 3 29.62 -59.29 -29.32
N LEU A 4 30.51 -58.36 -28.97
CA LEU A 4 30.40 -57.47 -27.82
C LEU A 4 29.52 -56.28 -28.23
N SER A 5 28.29 -56.24 -27.73
CA SER A 5 27.40 -55.09 -27.89
C SER A 5 27.72 -54.06 -26.83
N ILE A 6 28.31 -52.96 -27.29
CA ILE A 6 28.53 -51.78 -26.42
C ILE A 6 27.22 -51.00 -26.38
N VAL A 7 26.52 -51.06 -25.25
CA VAL A 7 25.38 -50.18 -24.97
C VAL A 7 25.95 -48.86 -24.47
N ILE A 8 25.93 -47.85 -25.32
CA ILE A 8 26.24 -46.50 -24.94
C ILE A 8 25.02 -45.92 -24.22
N MET A 9 25.13 -45.89 -22.91
CA MET A 9 24.12 -45.25 -22.04
C MET A 9 24.37 -43.74 -22.09
N MET A 10 23.63 -43.04 -22.97
CA MET A 10 23.58 -41.58 -22.98
C MET A 10 22.86 -41.08 -21.71
N PHE A 11 23.63 -40.72 -20.69
CA PHE A 11 23.14 -40.00 -19.54
C PHE A 11 22.95 -38.55 -19.98
N ALA A 12 21.72 -38.20 -20.40
CA ALA A 12 21.35 -36.80 -20.61
C ALA A 12 21.27 -36.11 -19.25
N ALA A 13 22.36 -35.45 -18.88
CA ALA A 13 22.37 -34.55 -17.76
C ALA A 13 21.44 -33.35 -18.10
N MET A 14 20.19 -33.43 -17.70
CA MET A 14 19.31 -32.27 -17.63
C MET A 14 19.91 -31.32 -16.59
N LEU A 15 20.66 -30.32 -17.09
CA LEU A 15 20.98 -29.14 -16.34
C LEU A 15 19.68 -28.39 -16.06
N PHE A 16 19.06 -28.67 -14.91
CA PHE A 16 18.08 -27.79 -14.32
C PHE A 16 18.84 -26.51 -13.94
N THR A 17 18.85 -25.54 -14.82
CA THR A 17 19.11 -24.15 -14.43
C THR A 17 17.96 -23.76 -13.54
N ALA A 18 18.15 -23.85 -12.22
CA ALA A 18 17.30 -23.19 -11.27
C ALA A 18 17.39 -21.70 -11.60
N ALA A 19 16.40 -21.18 -12.31
CA ALA A 19 16.18 -19.77 -12.40
C ALA A 19 15.99 -19.31 -10.94
N ASN A 20 17.00 -18.64 -10.39
CA ASN A 20 16.82 -17.90 -9.16
C ASN A 20 15.77 -16.83 -9.48
N VAL A 21 14.50 -17.13 -9.24
CA VAL A 21 13.47 -16.12 -9.09
C VAL A 21 13.88 -15.42 -7.80
N ASN A 22 14.61 -14.32 -7.93
CA ASN A 22 14.80 -13.39 -6.82
C ASN A 22 13.40 -12.88 -6.49
N ALA A 23 12.73 -13.55 -5.55
CA ALA A 23 11.57 -12.98 -4.91
C ALA A 23 12.03 -11.64 -4.34
N GLN A 24 11.38 -10.56 -4.74
CA GLN A 24 11.69 -9.23 -4.25
C GLN A 24 11.42 -9.24 -2.75
N GLU A 25 12.48 -9.11 -1.95
CA GLU A 25 12.40 -9.09 -0.50
C GLU A 25 12.19 -7.64 -0.07
N PHE A 26 11.02 -7.34 0.49
CA PHE A 26 10.71 -6.02 1.02
C PHE A 26 11.14 -5.92 2.49
N GLN A 27 11.47 -4.69 2.90
CA GLN A 27 11.82 -4.36 4.27
C GLN A 27 10.72 -3.51 4.90
N GLN A 28 10.62 -3.56 6.23
CA GLN A 28 9.55 -2.84 6.95
C GLN A 28 9.48 -1.35 6.62
N ASP A 29 10.62 -0.69 6.37
CA ASP A 29 10.69 0.75 6.12
C ASP A 29 10.58 1.11 4.63
N ASP A 30 10.41 0.12 3.73
CA ASP A 30 10.12 0.37 2.31
C ASP A 30 8.76 1.05 2.10
N LEU A 31 7.86 0.96 3.07
CA LEU A 31 6.58 1.67 3.04
C LEU A 31 6.73 3.19 3.14
N LEU A 32 7.81 3.67 3.79
CA LEU A 32 8.04 5.09 4.00
C LEU A 32 8.17 5.86 2.69
N GLY A 33 7.67 7.08 2.67
CA GLY A 33 7.75 7.98 1.52
C GLY A 33 6.41 8.59 1.13
N ILE A 34 6.35 9.13 -0.09
CA ILE A 34 5.18 9.84 -0.60
C ILE A 34 4.47 8.97 -1.64
N TRP A 35 3.16 8.84 -1.47
CA TRP A 35 2.31 8.02 -2.31
C TRP A 35 1.17 8.83 -2.92
N LEU A 36 0.94 8.66 -4.22
CA LEU A 36 -0.20 9.19 -4.96
C LEU A 36 -1.35 8.19 -4.87
N ASN A 37 -2.52 8.65 -4.42
CA ASN A 37 -3.70 7.80 -4.36
C ASN A 37 -4.22 7.42 -5.76
N GLU A 38 -5.11 6.41 -5.84
CA GLU A 38 -5.67 5.89 -7.08
C GLU A 38 -6.43 6.95 -7.91
N ASP A 39 -7.11 7.90 -7.23
CA ASP A 39 -7.83 9.00 -7.89
C ASP A 39 -6.89 10.10 -8.41
N GLU A 40 -5.59 10.00 -8.16
CA GLU A 40 -4.56 10.98 -8.52
C GLU A 40 -4.87 12.41 -8.04
N ASP A 41 -5.49 12.52 -6.87
CA ASP A 41 -5.92 13.80 -6.31
C ASP A 41 -5.31 14.15 -4.96
N ALA A 42 -4.51 13.26 -4.37
CA ALA A 42 -3.82 13.48 -3.11
C ALA A 42 -2.45 12.79 -3.04
N HIS A 43 -1.47 13.46 -2.43
CA HIS A 43 -0.25 12.80 -1.96
C HIS A 43 -0.36 12.51 -0.47
N ILE A 44 0.00 11.29 -0.11
CA ILE A 44 0.03 10.82 1.27
C ILE A 44 1.49 10.52 1.64
N GLU A 45 1.99 11.20 2.66
CA GLU A 45 3.28 10.90 3.26
C GLU A 45 3.10 9.81 4.29
N VAL A 46 3.73 8.64 4.05
CA VAL A 46 3.82 7.59 5.04
C VAL A 46 5.07 7.79 5.88
N TYR A 47 4.90 7.78 7.19
CA TYR A 47 5.94 7.99 8.18
C TYR A 47 5.80 7.01 9.34
N LYS A 48 6.83 6.90 10.18
CA LYS A 48 6.89 5.96 11.31
C LYS A 48 6.98 6.71 12.63
N GLU A 49 6.23 6.25 13.61
CA GLU A 49 6.34 6.68 15.02
C GLU A 49 6.47 5.44 15.90
N GLY A 50 7.62 5.29 16.56
CA GLY A 50 7.95 4.03 17.25
C GLY A 50 8.03 2.88 16.26
N GLU A 51 7.23 1.84 16.46
CA GLU A 51 7.15 0.68 15.57
C GLU A 51 5.93 0.72 14.62
N LEU A 52 5.10 1.77 14.72
CA LEU A 52 3.87 1.90 13.95
C LEU A 52 4.03 2.86 12.78
N TYR A 53 3.27 2.59 11.71
CA TYR A 53 3.24 3.41 10.51
C TYR A 53 1.94 4.17 10.39
N PHE A 54 2.07 5.41 9.93
CA PHE A 54 1.00 6.39 9.76
C PHE A 54 1.08 7.02 8.39
N GLY A 55 -0.02 7.62 7.93
CA GLY A 55 -0.01 8.36 6.68
C GLY A 55 -0.88 9.61 6.76
N LYS A 56 -0.36 10.74 6.28
CA LYS A 56 -1.08 12.02 6.26
C LYS A 56 -1.12 12.64 4.86
N ILE A 57 -2.17 13.38 4.57
CA ILE A 57 -2.29 14.14 3.33
C ILE A 57 -1.32 15.32 3.37
N ILE A 58 -0.38 15.39 2.42
CA ILE A 58 0.58 16.49 2.29
C ILE A 58 0.34 17.36 1.06
N TRP A 59 -0.47 16.90 0.11
CA TRP A 59 -0.84 17.64 -1.08
C TRP A 59 -2.21 17.20 -1.59
N LEU A 60 -2.96 18.14 -2.13
CA LEU A 60 -4.25 17.95 -2.81
C LEU A 60 -4.20 18.61 -4.18
N LYS A 61 -4.68 17.92 -5.20
CA LYS A 61 -4.83 18.47 -6.56
C LYS A 61 -5.81 19.66 -6.60
N PHE A 62 -6.85 19.57 -5.79
CA PHE A 62 -7.88 20.59 -5.64
C PHE A 62 -7.99 21.00 -4.18
N PRO A 63 -7.07 21.85 -3.67
CA PRO A 63 -7.01 22.18 -2.25
C PRO A 63 -8.10 23.16 -1.80
N ILE A 64 -8.74 23.86 -2.75
CA ILE A 64 -9.77 24.87 -2.51
C ILE A 64 -11.15 24.27 -2.81
N ASP A 65 -12.10 24.57 -1.98
CA ASP A 65 -13.50 24.26 -2.17
C ASP A 65 -14.13 25.28 -3.14
N ASP A 66 -14.68 24.79 -4.25
CA ASP A 66 -15.19 25.62 -5.35
C ASP A 66 -16.42 26.46 -4.93
N GLU A 67 -17.19 25.99 -3.94
CA GLU A 67 -18.40 26.68 -3.47
C GLU A 67 -18.05 27.86 -2.54
N THR A 68 -17.02 27.67 -1.71
CA THR A 68 -16.67 28.66 -0.67
C THR A 68 -15.45 29.51 -1.02
N GLY A 69 -14.62 29.08 -1.98
CA GLY A 69 -13.33 29.69 -2.31
C GLY A 69 -12.29 29.58 -1.19
N LYS A 70 -12.51 28.72 -0.20
CA LYS A 70 -11.65 28.50 0.97
C LYS A 70 -10.99 27.13 0.92
N PRO A 71 -9.95 26.87 1.72
CA PRO A 71 -9.38 25.53 1.84
C PRO A 71 -10.45 24.48 2.14
N LYS A 72 -10.36 23.33 1.48
CA LYS A 72 -11.23 22.19 1.75
C LYS A 72 -11.13 21.74 3.19
N LEU A 73 -12.26 21.48 3.79
CA LEU A 73 -12.41 21.01 5.17
C LEU A 73 -12.85 19.54 5.20
N ASP A 74 -12.65 18.89 6.32
CA ASP A 74 -13.09 17.51 6.61
C ASP A 74 -14.59 17.46 6.93
N LYS A 75 -15.40 18.03 6.05
CA LYS A 75 -16.83 18.32 6.27
C LYS A 75 -17.72 17.10 6.53
N HIS A 76 -17.23 15.90 6.16
CA HIS A 76 -17.97 14.65 6.38
C HIS A 76 -17.56 13.91 7.65
N ASN A 77 -16.61 14.47 8.42
CA ASN A 77 -16.20 13.84 9.68
C ASN A 77 -17.40 13.66 10.62
N PRO A 78 -17.56 12.50 11.26
CA PRO A 78 -18.64 12.27 12.24
C PRO A 78 -18.51 13.16 13.48
N ASP A 79 -17.33 13.65 13.80
CA ASP A 79 -17.09 14.62 14.88
C ASP A 79 -17.24 16.05 14.34
N PRO A 80 -18.25 16.83 14.82
CA PRO A 80 -18.45 18.20 14.38
C PRO A 80 -17.25 19.14 14.61
N GLU A 81 -16.42 18.88 15.61
CA GLU A 81 -15.22 19.70 15.86
C GLU A 81 -14.15 19.44 14.79
N LEU A 82 -14.03 18.19 14.32
CA LEU A 82 -13.10 17.83 13.27
C LEU A 82 -13.57 18.24 11.86
N GLN A 83 -14.87 18.50 11.67
CA GLN A 83 -15.38 19.03 10.40
C GLN A 83 -14.78 20.38 9.99
N LYS A 84 -14.23 21.12 10.95
CA LYS A 84 -13.63 22.44 10.76
C LYS A 84 -12.13 22.39 10.39
N ARG A 85 -11.50 21.22 10.51
CA ARG A 85 -10.08 21.07 10.19
C ARG A 85 -9.86 21.07 8.67
N PRO A 86 -8.73 21.60 8.17
CA PRO A 86 -8.38 21.47 6.77
C PRO A 86 -8.22 20.02 6.35
N SER A 87 -8.61 19.70 5.12
CA SER A 87 -8.36 18.37 4.53
C SER A 87 -6.86 18.08 4.36
N LEU A 88 -6.07 19.14 4.09
CA LEU A 88 -4.62 19.04 4.09
C LEU A 88 -4.09 18.79 5.51
N GLY A 89 -3.27 17.77 5.68
CA GLY A 89 -2.73 17.36 6.98
C GLY A 89 -3.55 16.29 7.71
N ILE A 90 -4.71 15.88 7.17
CA ILE A 90 -5.48 14.78 7.78
C ILE A 90 -4.63 13.52 7.79
N GLN A 91 -4.57 12.86 8.94
CA GLN A 91 -4.02 11.53 9.09
C GLN A 91 -5.03 10.51 8.56
N LEU A 92 -4.68 9.88 7.41
CA LEU A 92 -5.54 8.88 6.76
C LEU A 92 -5.24 7.46 7.24
N LEU A 93 -3.95 7.14 7.40
CA LEU A 93 -3.47 5.83 7.81
C LEU A 93 -3.04 5.91 9.27
N VAL A 94 -3.49 4.96 10.08
CA VAL A 94 -3.29 4.96 11.53
C VAL A 94 -2.92 3.56 12.01
N ASP A 95 -1.87 3.49 12.85
CA ASP A 95 -1.48 2.32 13.65
C ASP A 95 -1.17 1.04 12.84
N PHE A 96 -0.59 1.14 11.64
CA PHE A 96 -0.19 -0.05 10.88
C PHE A 96 1.06 -0.71 11.50
N GLU A 97 1.02 -2.02 11.59
CA GLU A 97 2.12 -2.87 12.04
C GLU A 97 2.73 -3.65 10.86
N TRP A 98 4.05 -3.86 10.88
CA TRP A 98 4.73 -4.73 9.92
C TRP A 98 4.47 -6.19 10.26
N ASP A 99 3.79 -6.92 9.38
CA ASP A 99 3.48 -8.35 9.56
C ASP A 99 4.54 -9.29 8.92
N GLY A 100 5.55 -8.72 8.28
CA GLY A 100 6.57 -9.45 7.56
C GLY A 100 6.30 -9.50 6.05
N ASP A 101 7.24 -10.05 5.31
CA ASP A 101 7.24 -10.18 3.85
C ASP A 101 6.99 -8.85 3.12
N ASN A 102 5.76 -8.53 2.84
CA ASN A 102 5.38 -7.31 2.10
C ASN A 102 4.07 -6.70 2.62
N GLU A 103 3.69 -7.01 3.85
CA GLU A 103 2.39 -6.61 4.40
C GLU A 103 2.51 -5.76 5.66
N TRP A 104 1.65 -4.74 5.78
CA TRP A 104 1.38 -3.95 6.97
C TRP A 104 -0.10 -4.08 7.29
N ASP A 105 -0.43 -4.55 8.48
CA ASP A 105 -1.78 -4.91 8.90
C ASP A 105 -2.18 -4.20 10.21
N GLU A 106 -3.29 -4.61 10.81
CA GLU A 106 -3.86 -4.11 12.08
C GLU A 106 -4.18 -2.61 12.08
N GLY A 107 -4.01 -1.91 10.96
CA GLY A 107 -4.25 -0.47 10.84
C GLY A 107 -5.66 -0.12 10.42
N ASP A 108 -5.93 1.17 10.52
CA ASP A 108 -7.17 1.79 10.05
C ASP A 108 -6.90 2.81 8.93
N ILE A 109 -7.86 2.95 8.02
CA ILE A 109 -7.87 4.01 7.01
C ILE A 109 -9.13 4.87 7.15
N TYR A 110 -8.93 6.18 7.28
CA TYR A 110 -9.99 7.18 7.25
C TYR A 110 -10.24 7.69 5.83
N ASP A 111 -11.50 7.71 5.41
CA ASP A 111 -11.92 8.27 4.13
C ASP A 111 -12.63 9.61 4.32
N PRO A 112 -11.98 10.75 4.01
CA PRO A 112 -12.60 12.07 4.14
C PRO A 112 -13.79 12.31 3.21
N LYS A 113 -13.91 11.55 2.11
CA LYS A 113 -15.02 11.67 1.17
C LYS A 113 -16.32 11.14 1.75
N SER A 114 -16.25 10.12 2.60
CA SER A 114 -17.41 9.52 3.27
C SER A 114 -17.49 9.81 4.78
N GLY A 115 -16.42 10.29 5.39
CA GLY A 115 -16.29 10.48 6.83
C GLY A 115 -16.20 9.17 7.62
N LYS A 116 -15.86 8.07 6.97
CA LYS A 116 -15.81 6.74 7.59
C LYS A 116 -14.39 6.25 7.78
N THR A 117 -14.20 5.47 8.85
CA THR A 117 -12.95 4.74 9.11
C THR A 117 -13.19 3.26 8.87
N TYR A 118 -12.23 2.60 8.25
CA TYR A 118 -12.25 1.20 7.90
C TYR A 118 -11.02 0.51 8.45
N SER A 119 -11.15 -0.74 8.89
CA SER A 119 -9.96 -1.58 9.12
C SER A 119 -9.23 -1.78 7.81
N CYS A 120 -7.92 -1.83 7.85
CA CYS A 120 -7.12 -1.76 6.63
C CYS A 120 -5.84 -2.59 6.73
N TYR A 121 -5.46 -3.18 5.60
CA TYR A 121 -4.10 -3.68 5.41
C TYR A 121 -3.50 -3.15 4.10
N ILE A 122 -2.18 -3.10 4.06
CA ILE A 122 -1.40 -2.61 2.93
C ILE A 122 -0.48 -3.74 2.48
N ILE A 123 -0.45 -4.03 1.18
CA ILE A 123 0.50 -4.96 0.57
C ILE A 123 1.35 -4.19 -0.44
N MET A 124 2.66 -4.22 -0.28
CA MET A 124 3.58 -3.73 -1.30
C MET A 124 3.69 -4.77 -2.42
N LYS A 125 3.19 -4.41 -3.60
CA LYS A 125 3.23 -5.26 -4.79
C LYS A 125 4.56 -5.09 -5.54
N GLU A 126 5.03 -3.86 -5.59
CA GLU A 126 6.30 -3.42 -6.15
C GLU A 126 6.81 -2.23 -5.32
N TYR A 127 8.08 -1.85 -5.42
CA TYR A 127 8.61 -0.70 -4.66
C TYR A 127 7.90 0.61 -4.93
N ASP A 128 7.18 0.70 -6.04
CA ASP A 128 6.40 1.87 -6.43
C ASP A 128 4.89 1.62 -6.52
N LEU A 129 4.41 0.46 -6.04
CA LEU A 129 3.00 0.09 -6.09
C LEU A 129 2.51 -0.55 -4.79
N LEU A 130 1.55 0.11 -4.13
CA LEU A 130 0.82 -0.41 -2.97
C LEU A 130 -0.57 -0.88 -3.39
N LYS A 131 -1.00 -2.00 -2.84
CA LYS A 131 -2.40 -2.43 -2.76
C LYS A 131 -2.90 -2.13 -1.35
N ILE A 132 -3.94 -1.33 -1.23
CA ILE A 132 -4.56 -0.94 0.03
C ILE A 132 -5.96 -1.52 0.08
N ARG A 133 -6.28 -2.26 1.14
CA ARG A 133 -7.58 -2.89 1.33
C ARG A 133 -8.24 -2.38 2.60
N GLY A 134 -9.23 -1.49 2.44
CA GLY A 134 -10.13 -1.08 3.51
C GLY A 134 -11.36 -1.99 3.56
N TYR A 135 -11.80 -2.41 4.76
CA TYR A 135 -12.90 -3.33 4.94
C TYR A 135 -13.68 -3.09 6.24
N ILE A 136 -14.87 -3.67 6.34
CA ILE A 136 -15.73 -3.61 7.54
C ILE A 136 -15.93 -5.04 8.03
N GLY A 137 -15.52 -5.31 9.26
CA GLY A 137 -15.65 -6.60 9.93
C GLY A 137 -14.68 -7.65 9.38
N ILE A 138 -14.89 -8.11 8.13
CA ILE A 138 -14.02 -9.10 7.47
C ILE A 138 -13.48 -8.57 6.16
N SER A 139 -12.27 -8.97 5.78
CA SER A 139 -11.58 -8.47 4.58
C SER A 139 -12.27 -8.78 3.25
N LEU A 140 -13.24 -9.71 3.24
CA LEU A 140 -14.07 -10.01 2.07
C LEU A 140 -15.03 -8.86 1.72
N ILE A 141 -15.47 -8.08 2.73
CA ILE A 141 -16.39 -6.96 2.55
C ILE A 141 -15.61 -5.65 2.62
N GLY A 142 -15.13 -5.17 1.48
CA GLY A 142 -14.31 -3.97 1.45
C GLY A 142 -14.00 -3.49 0.04
N LYS A 143 -13.19 -2.43 -0.02
CA LYS A 143 -12.71 -1.83 -1.27
C LYS A 143 -11.19 -1.94 -1.34
N THR A 144 -10.68 -2.32 -2.49
CA THR A 144 -9.25 -2.27 -2.81
C THR A 144 -8.97 -1.02 -3.62
N THR A 145 -7.85 -0.37 -3.35
CA THR A 145 -7.32 0.76 -4.10
C THR A 145 -5.80 0.58 -4.27
N TYR A 146 -5.23 1.20 -5.29
CA TYR A 146 -3.80 1.12 -5.59
C TYR A 146 -3.17 2.50 -5.53
N TRP A 147 -2.07 2.61 -4.80
CA TRP A 147 -1.31 3.86 -4.70
C TRP A 147 0.06 3.68 -5.35
N THR A 148 0.52 4.71 -6.03
CA THR A 148 1.82 4.72 -6.69
C THR A 148 2.79 5.65 -5.98
N ARG A 149 4.07 5.25 -5.93
CA ARG A 149 5.11 6.07 -5.30
C ARG A 149 5.37 7.33 -6.11
N VAL A 150 5.36 8.47 -5.45
CA VAL A 150 5.79 9.75 -6.06
C VAL A 150 7.31 9.73 -6.17
N LYS A 151 7.82 9.91 -7.38
CA LYS A 151 9.27 10.03 -7.64
C LYS A 151 9.68 11.49 -7.47
N GLU A 152 10.77 11.68 -6.72
CA GLU A 152 11.42 12.99 -6.60
C GLU A 152 12.08 13.41 -7.91
#